data_ef0246b31dd846e3b3c55f54b762e452
#
_entry.id   ef0246b31dd846e3b3c55f54b762e452
#
_cell.length_a   1.000
_cell.length_b   1.000
_cell.length_c   1.000
_cell.angle_alpha   90.00
_cell.angle_beta   90.00
_cell.angle_gamma   90.00
#
_symmetry.space_group_name_H-M   'P 1'
#
loop_
_entity.id
_entity.type
_entity.pdbx_description
1 polymer ?
#
loop_
_entity_poly.entity_id
_entity_poly.type
_entity_poly.pdbx_seq_one_letter_code
_entity_poly.pdbx_strand_id
1 'polypeptide(L)'
;MAILNTKIVSGELIGVTSATQLPDIACNRVTLKAQQDNPTFVYIGGAGVTKAGGSTNATTGIQLDASEQITLEISNLNLLYRICDATGDDLTYIAETSAA
;
A
#
# COMPACT_ATOMS: atom_id res chain seq x y z
N MET A 1 -5.01 11.28 26.85
CA MET A 1 -3.55 11.31 26.63
C MET A 1 -3.24 10.71 25.28
N ALA A 2 -2.46 11.41 24.48
CA ALA A 2 -2.04 10.89 23.20
C ALA A 2 -0.95 9.83 23.38
N ILE A 3 -1.07 8.73 22.67
CA ILE A 3 -0.03 7.69 22.65
C ILE A 3 0.83 7.95 21.43
N LEU A 4 2.12 8.17 21.66
CA LEU A 4 3.07 8.36 20.57
C LEU A 4 3.58 7.03 20.09
N ASN A 5 3.67 6.88 18.77
CA ASN A 5 4.30 5.71 18.19
C ASN A 5 5.81 5.85 18.30
N THR A 6 6.46 4.82 18.80
CA THR A 6 7.88 4.85 19.11
C THR A 6 8.72 3.90 18.27
N LYS A 7 8.08 3.12 17.40
CA LYS A 7 8.78 2.17 16.53
C LYS A 7 8.37 2.42 15.08
N ILE A 8 9.36 2.47 14.21
CA ILE A 8 9.17 2.69 12.78
C ILE A 8 9.74 1.49 12.02
N VAL A 9 8.95 0.96 11.09
CA VAL A 9 9.40 -0.04 10.12
C VAL A 9 9.10 0.49 8.74
N SER A 10 10.09 0.53 7.87
CA SER A 10 9.91 1.01 6.51
C SER A 10 10.50 0.03 5.52
N GLY A 11 10.02 0.08 4.29
CA GLY A 11 10.51 -0.79 3.25
C GLY A 11 9.92 -0.48 1.88
N GLU A 12 10.34 -1.27 0.92
CA GLU A 12 9.89 -1.16 -0.45
C GLU A 12 9.26 -2.48 -0.89
N LEU A 13 8.19 -2.38 -1.67
CA LEU A 13 7.51 -3.53 -2.26
C LEU A 13 7.55 -3.37 -3.77
N ILE A 14 8.18 -4.34 -4.43
CA ILE A 14 8.30 -4.36 -5.89
C ILE A 14 6.93 -4.59 -6.52
N GLY A 15 6.67 -3.94 -7.64
CA GLY A 15 5.39 -4.03 -8.33
C GLY A 15 4.99 -5.44 -8.68
N VAL A 16 3.70 -5.74 -8.50
CA VAL A 16 3.11 -7.04 -8.82
C VAL A 16 1.82 -6.83 -9.62
N THR A 17 1.58 -7.68 -10.59
CA THR A 17 0.42 -7.55 -11.49
C THR A 17 -0.76 -8.43 -11.09
N SER A 18 -0.66 -9.09 -9.95
CA SER A 18 -1.77 -9.84 -9.36
C SER A 18 -1.96 -9.40 -7.91
N ALA A 19 -3.18 -9.54 -7.38
CA ALA A 19 -3.47 -9.13 -6.01
C ALA A 19 -2.55 -9.87 -5.03
N THR A 20 -1.77 -9.13 -4.28
CA THR A 20 -0.76 -9.67 -3.36
C THR A 20 -0.91 -9.02 -2.00
N GLN A 21 -0.96 -9.84 -0.97
CA GLN A 21 -1.06 -9.37 0.41
C GLN A 21 0.22 -8.64 0.81
N LEU A 22 0.07 -7.55 1.55
CA LEU A 22 1.21 -6.84 2.12
C LEU A 22 1.84 -7.67 3.26
N PRO A 23 3.11 -7.39 3.62
CA PRO A 23 3.81 -8.17 4.65
C PRO A 23 3.10 -8.14 6.00
N ASP A 24 3.34 -9.19 6.80
CA ASP A 24 2.84 -9.29 8.18
C ASP A 24 3.69 -8.37 9.08
N ILE A 25 3.26 -7.13 9.20
CA ILE A 25 3.93 -6.11 10.01
C ILE A 25 2.88 -5.43 10.89
N ALA A 26 2.96 -5.66 12.18
CA ALA A 26 2.06 -5.02 13.15
C ALA A 26 2.33 -3.51 13.19
N CYS A 27 1.26 -2.74 13.26
CA CYS A 27 1.37 -1.28 13.30
C CYS A 27 0.14 -0.66 13.95
N ASN A 28 0.16 0.65 14.12
CA ASN A 28 -1.00 1.46 14.49
C ASN A 28 -1.39 2.36 13.34
N ARG A 29 -0.42 2.69 12.49
CA ARG A 29 -0.64 3.54 11.32
C ARG A 29 0.39 3.20 10.26
N VAL A 30 -0.01 3.26 9.01
CA VAL A 30 0.91 3.07 7.89
C VAL A 30 0.66 4.15 6.84
N THR A 31 1.76 4.64 6.28
CA THR A 31 1.72 5.50 5.10
C THR A 31 2.32 4.71 3.94
N LEU A 32 1.57 4.65 2.85
CA LEU A 32 1.96 3.95 1.63
C LEU A 32 2.10 4.99 0.54
N LYS A 33 3.21 4.93 -0.20
CA LYS A 33 3.49 5.89 -1.28
C LYS A 33 3.91 5.16 -2.54
N ALA A 34 3.24 5.47 -3.65
CA ALA A 34 3.68 5.05 -4.97
C ALA A 34 4.95 5.83 -5.33
N GLN A 35 5.99 5.14 -5.80
CA GLN A 35 7.27 5.79 -6.08
C GLN A 35 7.14 6.76 -7.26
N GLN A 36 7.97 7.80 -7.26
CA GLN A 36 7.85 8.88 -8.23
C GLN A 36 8.17 8.45 -9.67
N ASP A 37 8.94 7.37 -9.85
CA ASP A 37 9.30 6.86 -11.16
C ASP A 37 8.39 5.74 -11.66
N ASN A 38 7.28 5.48 -10.96
CA ASN A 38 6.33 4.46 -11.40
C ASN A 38 5.74 4.83 -12.76
N PRO A 39 5.73 3.89 -13.72
CA PRO A 39 5.16 4.15 -15.04
C PRO A 39 3.65 4.21 -15.06
N THR A 40 2.97 3.50 -14.14
CA THR A 40 1.51 3.41 -14.07
C THR A 40 1.05 3.45 -12.62
N PHE A 41 -0.04 2.75 -12.28
CA PHE A 41 -0.71 2.91 -10.99
C PHE A 41 -0.51 1.73 -10.07
N VAL A 42 -0.51 2.01 -8.76
CA VAL A 42 -0.66 1.01 -7.71
C VAL A 42 -2.06 1.14 -7.14
N TYR A 43 -2.73 0.01 -6.91
CA TYR A 43 -4.06 -0.01 -6.31
C TYR A 43 -3.99 -0.72 -4.97
N ILE A 44 -4.52 -0.08 -3.93
CA ILE A 44 -4.50 -0.59 -2.56
C ILE A 44 -5.92 -0.90 -2.12
N GLY A 45 -6.14 -2.07 -1.54
CA GLY A 45 -7.47 -2.44 -1.07
C GLY A 45 -7.45 -3.68 -0.21
N GLY A 46 -8.59 -4.32 -0.10
CA GLY A 46 -8.75 -5.60 0.60
C GLY A 46 -8.42 -6.79 -0.29
N ALA A 47 -8.74 -7.99 0.19
CA ALA A 47 -8.36 -9.24 -0.45
C ALA A 47 -8.85 -9.39 -1.90
N GLY A 48 -9.92 -8.70 -2.28
CA GLY A 48 -10.45 -8.76 -3.63
C GLY A 48 -10.06 -7.59 -4.51
N VAL A 49 -8.97 -6.90 -4.20
CA VAL A 49 -8.57 -5.70 -4.93
C VAL A 49 -8.35 -6.00 -6.41
N THR A 50 -8.85 -5.11 -7.26
CA THR A 50 -8.70 -5.20 -8.72
C THR A 50 -8.13 -3.89 -9.25
N LYS A 51 -7.52 -3.96 -10.40
CA LYS A 51 -7.00 -2.78 -11.11
C LYS A 51 -7.94 -2.39 -12.23
N ALA A 52 -7.92 -1.12 -12.59
CA ALA A 52 -8.60 -0.67 -13.79
C ALA A 52 -7.97 -1.35 -15.01
N GLY A 53 -8.78 -1.83 -15.92
CA GLY A 53 -8.26 -2.53 -17.08
C GLY A 53 -9.25 -2.56 -18.20
N GLY A 54 -8.72 -2.67 -19.40
CA GLY A 54 -9.52 -2.74 -20.60
C GLY A 54 -10.46 -1.57 -20.75
N SER A 55 -11.69 -1.84 -21.08
CA SER A 55 -12.68 -0.80 -21.35
C SER A 55 -13.51 -0.43 -20.12
N THR A 56 -13.33 -1.07 -18.98
CA THR A 56 -14.22 -0.87 -17.85
C THR A 56 -13.74 0.18 -16.85
N ASN A 57 -12.45 0.33 -16.71
CA ASN A 57 -11.84 1.19 -15.68
C ASN A 57 -12.38 0.90 -14.26
N ALA A 58 -12.90 -0.30 -14.06
CA ALA A 58 -13.43 -0.69 -12.77
C ALA A 58 -12.30 -1.15 -11.85
N THR A 59 -12.25 -0.60 -10.66
CA THR A 59 -11.30 -1.01 -9.64
C THR A 59 -11.99 -1.05 -8.29
N THR A 60 -11.56 -1.97 -7.42
CA THR A 60 -12.05 -2.04 -6.04
C THR A 60 -11.04 -1.47 -5.06
N GLY A 61 -9.90 -0.99 -5.55
CA GLY A 61 -8.86 -0.40 -4.71
C GLY A 61 -8.77 1.10 -4.86
N ILE A 62 -8.00 1.72 -3.97
CA ILE A 62 -7.63 3.12 -4.09
C ILE A 62 -6.46 3.21 -5.05
N GLN A 63 -6.62 4.00 -6.09
CA GLN A 63 -5.61 4.18 -7.13
C GLN A 63 -4.58 5.23 -6.70
N LEU A 64 -3.32 4.86 -6.75
CA LEU A 64 -2.20 5.77 -6.47
C LEU A 64 -1.39 5.97 -7.74
N ASP A 65 -1.33 7.21 -8.21
CA ASP A 65 -0.42 7.62 -9.26
C ASP A 65 0.98 7.83 -8.68
N ALA A 66 1.99 7.95 -9.54
CA ALA A 66 3.36 8.21 -9.10
C ALA A 66 3.39 9.37 -8.10
N SER A 67 4.10 9.19 -7.00
CA SER A 67 4.26 10.14 -5.89
C SER A 67 3.03 10.36 -5.02
N GLU A 68 1.90 9.73 -5.30
CA GLU A 68 0.72 9.82 -4.42
C GLU A 68 0.87 8.88 -3.23
N GLN A 69 0.26 9.26 -2.12
CA GLN A 69 0.34 8.49 -0.88
C GLN A 69 -0.99 8.46 -0.15
N ILE A 70 -1.18 7.43 0.66
CA ILE A 70 -2.30 7.34 1.59
C ILE A 70 -1.79 6.93 2.97
N THR A 71 -2.51 7.35 3.99
CA THR A 71 -2.22 6.97 5.37
C THR A 71 -3.45 6.30 5.96
N LEU A 72 -3.24 5.15 6.59
CA LEU A 72 -4.31 4.34 7.17
C LEU A 72 -3.98 3.97 8.61
N GLU A 73 -4.99 3.99 9.47
CA GLU A 73 -4.88 3.52 10.85
C GLU A 73 -5.38 2.08 10.89
N ILE A 74 -4.45 1.14 10.84
CA ILE A 74 -4.74 -0.29 10.83
C ILE A 74 -3.77 -1.01 11.75
N SER A 75 -4.13 -2.21 12.20
CA SER A 75 -3.35 -2.96 13.17
C SER A 75 -2.23 -3.79 12.53
N ASN A 76 -2.28 -4.01 11.23
CA ASN A 76 -1.27 -4.80 10.53
C ASN A 76 -1.34 -4.51 9.03
N LEU A 77 -0.17 -4.44 8.39
CA LEU A 77 -0.10 -4.22 6.94
C LEU A 77 -0.80 -5.35 6.18
N ASN A 78 -0.80 -6.56 6.71
CA ASN A 78 -1.38 -7.71 6.01
C ASN A 78 -2.90 -7.68 5.87
N LEU A 79 -3.57 -6.67 6.43
CA LEU A 79 -4.97 -6.40 6.14
C LEU A 79 -5.16 -5.82 4.73
N LEU A 80 -4.08 -5.34 4.13
CA LEU A 80 -4.09 -4.71 2.82
C LEU A 80 -3.54 -5.63 1.75
N TYR A 81 -4.07 -5.47 0.55
CA TYR A 81 -3.60 -6.12 -0.66
C TYR A 81 -3.31 -5.04 -1.70
N ARG A 82 -2.40 -5.32 -2.59
CA ARG A 82 -2.04 -4.42 -3.69
C ARG A 82 -2.06 -5.14 -5.01
N ILE A 83 -2.27 -4.38 -6.06
CA ILE A 83 -2.14 -4.83 -7.44
C ILE A 83 -1.68 -3.63 -8.27
N CYS A 84 -0.84 -3.86 -9.24
CA CYS A 84 -0.27 -2.81 -10.07
C CYS A 84 -0.53 -3.10 -11.54
N ASP A 85 -0.49 -2.04 -12.36
CA ASP A 85 -0.63 -2.20 -13.80
C ASP A 85 0.63 -2.82 -14.42
N ALA A 86 1.80 -2.55 -13.84
CA ALA A 86 3.07 -3.04 -14.36
C ALA A 86 4.02 -3.41 -13.23
N THR A 87 4.99 -4.27 -13.52
CA THR A 87 5.97 -4.72 -12.51
C THR A 87 6.95 -3.63 -12.08
N GLY A 88 6.98 -2.49 -12.79
CA GLY A 88 7.76 -1.34 -12.38
C GLY A 88 7.05 -0.39 -11.45
N ASP A 89 5.82 -0.69 -11.05
CA ASP A 89 5.04 0.16 -10.16
C ASP A 89 5.31 -0.21 -8.70
N ASP A 90 6.34 0.38 -8.13
CA ASP A 90 6.81 0.05 -6.80
C ASP A 90 6.12 0.89 -5.74
N LEU A 91 6.06 0.34 -4.53
CA LEU A 91 5.39 0.94 -3.39
C LEU A 91 6.36 1.01 -2.22
N THR A 92 6.41 2.15 -1.54
CA THR A 92 7.14 2.28 -0.29
C THR A 92 6.17 2.43 0.86
N TYR A 93 6.59 2.03 2.06
CA TYR A 93 5.75 2.16 3.24
C TYR A 93 6.55 2.57 4.46
N ILE A 94 5.87 3.26 5.37
CA ILE A 94 6.34 3.53 6.72
C ILE A 94 5.23 3.09 7.67
N ALA A 95 5.53 2.10 8.50
CA ALA A 95 4.62 1.61 9.52
C ALA A 95 5.05 2.12 10.89
N GLU A 96 4.10 2.66 11.64
CA GLU A 96 4.34 3.23 12.97
C GLU A 96 3.63 2.39 14.01
N THR A 97 4.31 2.05 15.10
CA THR A 97 3.69 1.31 16.19
C THR A 97 4.26 1.75 17.52
N SER A 98 3.48 1.54 18.58
CA SER A 98 3.96 1.74 19.93
C SER A 98 4.83 0.55 20.30
N ALA A 99 6.00 0.82 20.85
CA ALA A 99 6.81 -0.22 21.47
C ALA A 99 6.15 -0.57 22.81
N ALA A 100 5.69 -1.79 22.92
CA ALA A 100 5.07 -2.24 24.17
C ALA A 100 6.12 -2.78 25.12
#